data_c8d091ccb65a9a14894b4dde6f49d508
#
_entry.id   c8d091ccb65a9a14894b4dde6f49d508
#
_cell.length_a   1.000
_cell.length_b   1.000
_cell.length_c   1.000
_cell.angle_alpha   90.00
_cell.angle_beta   90.00
_cell.angle_gamma   90.00
#
_symmetry.space_group_name_H-M   'P 1'
#
loop_
_entity.id
_entity.type
_entity.pdbx_description
1 polymer ?
#
loop_
_entity_poly.entity_id
_entity_poly.type
_entity_poly.pdbx_seq_one_letter_code
_entity_poly.pdbx_strand_id
1 'polypeptide(L)'
;FGKNTELIFAIICGALLGIGFGLSYVDSIPDWVSLSLYIGAYFFGGYFTAKEAIQTVAKGGFEIDFLMLVAAIGAAALGAWAEGALLLFLFSLGHALEHYAMEKARKSIAALADLAPKTALLKKDGKTKEVGIEKLNKGDIIVVKPNSKISADGVVVDGKSSVNQAPITGESVPVDKVPVEDSAKDYSEDDDIKDENRVFAGTINGNNTLEIKVIKEAKDSTLSRLVKLVNE
;
A
#
# COMPACT_ATOMS: atom_id res chain seq x y z
N PHE A 1 -16.66 11.14 -3.61
CA PHE A 1 -17.25 10.01 -2.87
C PHE A 1 -16.23 9.55 -1.83
N GLY A 2 -16.68 9.22 -0.60
CA GLY A 2 -15.79 8.80 0.50
C GLY A 2 -15.23 7.39 0.27
N LYS A 3 -14.14 7.05 0.97
CA LYS A 3 -13.37 5.80 0.84
C LYS A 3 -14.18 4.48 0.96
N ASN A 4 -15.38 4.51 1.55
CA ASN A 4 -16.20 3.32 1.77
C ASN A 4 -17.51 3.36 0.94
N THR A 5 -17.62 4.23 -0.04
CA THR A 5 -18.88 4.42 -0.79
C THR A 5 -19.28 3.16 -1.56
N GLU A 6 -18.33 2.45 -2.15
CA GLU A 6 -18.57 1.19 -2.88
C GLU A 6 -19.14 0.11 -1.96
N LEU A 7 -18.56 -0.06 -0.77
CA LEU A 7 -19.05 -1.02 0.22
C LEU A 7 -20.47 -0.65 0.71
N ILE A 8 -20.73 0.63 0.93
CA ILE A 8 -22.06 1.11 1.34
C ILE A 8 -23.08 0.81 0.24
N PHE A 9 -22.75 1.06 -1.03
CA PHE A 9 -23.60 0.77 -2.18
C PHE A 9 -23.88 -0.74 -2.29
N ALA A 10 -22.86 -1.57 -2.14
CA ALA A 10 -23.02 -3.03 -2.15
C ALA A 10 -23.96 -3.49 -1.01
N ILE A 11 -23.82 -2.95 0.21
CA ILE A 11 -24.68 -3.28 1.34
C ILE A 11 -26.14 -2.84 1.08
N ILE A 12 -26.35 -1.63 0.55
CA ILE A 12 -27.69 -1.13 0.19
C ILE A 12 -28.30 -2.03 -0.89
N CYS A 13 -27.54 -2.40 -1.91
CA CYS A 13 -27.98 -3.33 -2.96
C CYS A 13 -28.44 -4.65 -2.36
N GLY A 14 -27.62 -5.26 -1.49
CA GLY A 14 -27.96 -6.52 -0.81
C GLY A 14 -29.19 -6.41 0.09
N ALA A 15 -29.34 -5.30 0.80
CA ALA A 15 -30.51 -5.04 1.64
C ALA A 15 -31.80 -4.91 0.80
N LEU A 16 -31.75 -4.12 -0.29
CA LEU A 16 -32.91 -3.97 -1.20
C LEU A 16 -33.26 -5.29 -1.87
N LEU A 17 -32.28 -6.07 -2.32
CA LEU A 17 -32.48 -7.39 -2.87
C LEU A 17 -33.11 -8.34 -1.83
N GLY A 18 -32.58 -8.41 -0.62
CA GLY A 18 -33.08 -9.30 0.43
C GLY A 18 -34.51 -8.97 0.86
N ILE A 19 -34.82 -7.67 1.02
CA ILE A 19 -36.14 -7.21 1.35
C ILE A 19 -37.11 -7.51 0.16
N GLY A 20 -36.74 -7.17 -1.07
CA GLY A 20 -37.53 -7.42 -2.26
C GLY A 20 -37.84 -8.90 -2.44
N PHE A 21 -36.82 -9.76 -2.23
CA PHE A 21 -36.99 -11.20 -2.30
C PHE A 21 -37.89 -11.75 -1.18
N GLY A 22 -37.72 -11.29 0.05
CA GLY A 22 -38.62 -11.67 1.15
C GLY A 22 -40.06 -11.27 0.93
N LEU A 23 -40.28 -10.04 0.40
CA LEU A 23 -41.67 -9.54 0.11
C LEU A 23 -42.34 -10.25 -1.05
N SER A 24 -41.57 -10.80 -2.00
CA SER A 24 -42.11 -11.57 -3.13
C SER A 24 -42.82 -12.86 -2.74
N TYR A 25 -42.64 -13.35 -1.51
CA TYR A 25 -43.32 -14.54 -0.95
C TYR A 25 -44.59 -14.16 -0.13
N VAL A 26 -44.94 -12.88 -0.03
CA VAL A 26 -46.06 -12.41 0.78
C VAL A 26 -47.21 -12.05 -0.15
N ASP A 27 -48.21 -12.92 -0.27
CA ASP A 27 -49.35 -12.76 -1.19
C ASP A 27 -50.13 -11.44 -1.02
N SER A 28 -50.04 -10.79 0.14
CA SER A 28 -50.71 -9.52 0.41
C SER A 28 -50.02 -8.30 -0.19
N ILE A 29 -48.80 -8.44 -0.73
CA ILE A 29 -48.01 -7.34 -1.26
C ILE A 29 -48.03 -7.38 -2.78
N PRO A 30 -48.36 -6.26 -3.44
CA PRO A 30 -48.31 -6.20 -4.89
C PRO A 30 -46.94 -6.42 -5.48
N ASP A 31 -46.79 -7.16 -6.57
CA ASP A 31 -45.52 -7.50 -7.23
C ASP A 31 -44.67 -6.28 -7.60
N TRP A 32 -45.27 -5.13 -7.89
CA TRP A 32 -44.58 -3.90 -8.23
C TRP A 32 -43.70 -3.38 -7.08
N VAL A 33 -44.02 -3.74 -5.81
CA VAL A 33 -43.20 -3.34 -4.64
C VAL A 33 -41.84 -4.06 -4.68
N SER A 34 -41.88 -5.37 -4.86
CA SER A 34 -40.65 -6.19 -5.00
C SER A 34 -39.85 -5.76 -6.22
N LEU A 35 -40.51 -5.50 -7.35
CA LEU A 35 -39.86 -5.00 -8.57
C LEU A 35 -39.19 -3.65 -8.34
N SER A 36 -39.80 -2.72 -7.62
CA SER A 36 -39.23 -1.42 -7.31
C SER A 36 -37.94 -1.54 -6.46
N LEU A 37 -37.92 -2.49 -5.52
CA LEU A 37 -36.74 -2.79 -4.70
C LEU A 37 -35.63 -3.39 -5.53
N TYR A 38 -35.93 -4.29 -6.47
CA TYR A 38 -34.95 -4.83 -7.40
C TYR A 38 -34.37 -3.75 -8.32
N ILE A 39 -35.19 -2.82 -8.84
CA ILE A 39 -34.69 -1.68 -9.62
C ILE A 39 -33.74 -0.82 -8.79
N GLY A 40 -34.06 -0.57 -7.50
CA GLY A 40 -33.16 0.08 -6.57
C GLY A 40 -31.86 -0.69 -6.39
N ALA A 41 -31.93 -2.02 -6.23
CA ALA A 41 -30.76 -2.88 -6.13
C ALA A 41 -29.86 -2.82 -7.38
N TYR A 42 -30.46 -2.81 -8.59
CA TYR A 42 -29.74 -2.61 -9.85
C TYR A 42 -28.99 -1.27 -9.90
N PHE A 43 -29.62 -0.20 -9.42
CA PHE A 43 -28.96 1.10 -9.37
C PHE A 43 -27.75 1.08 -8.45
N PHE A 44 -27.89 0.62 -7.20
CA PHE A 44 -26.80 0.61 -6.25
C PHE A 44 -25.73 -0.42 -6.59
N GLY A 45 -26.07 -1.62 -7.04
CA GLY A 45 -25.12 -2.66 -7.43
C GLY A 45 -24.45 -2.38 -8.77
N GLY A 46 -25.15 -1.73 -9.71
CA GLY A 46 -24.65 -1.47 -11.06
C GLY A 46 -23.89 -0.16 -11.23
N TYR A 47 -24.02 0.81 -10.32
CA TYR A 47 -23.48 2.15 -10.50
C TYR A 47 -21.97 2.18 -10.72
N PHE A 48 -21.20 1.57 -9.82
CA PHE A 48 -19.73 1.54 -9.91
C PHE A 48 -19.28 0.63 -11.05
N THR A 49 -19.87 -0.54 -11.19
CA THR A 49 -19.63 -1.48 -12.30
C THR A 49 -19.85 -0.82 -13.66
N ALA A 50 -20.92 -0.04 -13.82
CA ALA A 50 -21.20 0.70 -15.06
C ALA A 50 -20.16 1.78 -15.32
N LYS A 51 -19.75 2.50 -14.28
CA LYS A 51 -18.71 3.55 -14.39
C LYS A 51 -17.37 2.96 -14.85
N GLU A 52 -16.95 1.85 -14.26
CA GLU A 52 -15.69 1.17 -14.60
C GLU A 52 -15.76 0.57 -16.01
N ALA A 53 -16.83 -0.14 -16.34
CA ALA A 53 -17.04 -0.67 -17.68
C ALA A 53 -16.99 0.40 -18.77
N ILE A 54 -17.63 1.56 -18.56
CA ILE A 54 -17.61 2.67 -19.52
C ILE A 54 -16.19 3.23 -19.67
N GLN A 55 -15.45 3.40 -18.56
CA GLN A 55 -14.10 3.93 -18.59
C GLN A 55 -13.12 2.98 -19.31
N THR A 56 -13.26 1.68 -19.10
CA THR A 56 -12.42 0.66 -19.72
C THR A 56 -12.69 0.54 -21.21
N VAL A 57 -13.97 0.49 -21.61
CA VAL A 57 -14.37 0.44 -23.01
C VAL A 57 -13.92 1.72 -23.75
N ALA A 58 -14.05 2.89 -23.14
CA ALA A 58 -13.58 4.16 -23.72
C ALA A 58 -12.07 4.18 -23.98
N LYS A 59 -11.28 3.37 -23.24
CA LYS A 59 -9.84 3.19 -23.46
C LYS A 59 -9.48 2.05 -24.41
N GLY A 60 -10.50 1.40 -25.02
CA GLY A 60 -10.31 0.26 -25.92
C GLY A 60 -10.07 -1.07 -25.21
N GLY A 61 -10.26 -1.14 -23.88
CA GLY A 61 -10.20 -2.37 -23.10
C GLY A 61 -11.57 -3.08 -23.05
N PHE A 62 -11.53 -4.35 -22.67
CA PHE A 62 -12.73 -5.17 -22.47
C PHE A 62 -12.53 -6.00 -21.22
N GLU A 63 -13.30 -5.69 -20.18
CA GLU A 63 -13.18 -6.30 -18.86
C GLU A 63 -14.47 -7.01 -18.45
N ILE A 64 -14.38 -7.79 -17.38
CA ILE A 64 -15.49 -8.60 -16.87
C ILE A 64 -16.68 -7.75 -16.43
N ASP A 65 -16.45 -6.49 -16.00
CA ASP A 65 -17.49 -5.52 -15.60
C ASP A 65 -18.53 -5.29 -16.67
N PHE A 66 -18.10 -5.16 -17.93
CA PHE A 66 -18.99 -5.02 -19.07
C PHE A 66 -19.86 -6.25 -19.27
N LEU A 67 -19.27 -7.45 -19.14
CA LEU A 67 -20.02 -8.71 -19.28
C LEU A 67 -21.05 -8.85 -18.17
N MET A 68 -20.70 -8.47 -16.94
CA MET A 68 -21.64 -8.51 -15.80
C MET A 68 -22.83 -7.58 -15.99
N LEU A 69 -22.60 -6.37 -16.50
CA LEU A 69 -23.70 -5.45 -16.85
C LEU A 69 -24.60 -6.00 -17.94
N VAL A 70 -24.03 -6.55 -19.00
CA VAL A 70 -24.81 -7.17 -20.09
C VAL A 70 -25.64 -8.33 -19.55
N ALA A 71 -25.06 -9.18 -18.70
CA ALA A 71 -25.78 -10.30 -18.08
C ALA A 71 -26.92 -9.81 -17.18
N ALA A 72 -26.69 -8.79 -16.36
CA ALA A 72 -27.73 -8.22 -15.49
C ALA A 72 -28.87 -7.59 -16.33
N ILE A 73 -28.56 -6.83 -17.39
CA ILE A 73 -29.55 -6.25 -18.30
C ILE A 73 -30.32 -7.37 -19.00
N GLY A 74 -29.64 -8.43 -19.45
CA GLY A 74 -30.29 -9.61 -20.04
C GLY A 74 -31.26 -10.31 -19.08
N ALA A 75 -30.88 -10.47 -17.80
CA ALA A 75 -31.75 -11.02 -16.77
C ALA A 75 -33.01 -10.15 -16.59
N ALA A 76 -32.86 -8.84 -16.50
CA ALA A 76 -34.00 -7.91 -16.42
C ALA A 76 -34.92 -8.01 -17.63
N ALA A 77 -34.36 -8.10 -18.85
CA ALA A 77 -35.13 -8.25 -20.08
C ALA A 77 -35.96 -9.56 -20.14
N LEU A 78 -35.48 -10.61 -19.51
CA LEU A 78 -36.14 -11.89 -19.37
C LEU A 78 -37.11 -11.94 -18.18
N GLY A 79 -37.27 -10.86 -17.42
CA GLY A 79 -38.12 -10.80 -16.22
C GLY A 79 -37.47 -11.39 -14.96
N ALA A 80 -36.23 -11.84 -15.04
CA ALA A 80 -35.45 -12.41 -13.92
C ALA A 80 -34.74 -11.30 -13.12
N TRP A 81 -35.52 -10.39 -12.54
CA TRP A 81 -35.01 -9.21 -11.85
C TRP A 81 -34.22 -9.53 -10.58
N ALA A 82 -34.70 -10.53 -9.81
CA ALA A 82 -34.04 -10.94 -8.58
C ALA A 82 -32.66 -11.53 -8.85
N GLU A 83 -32.53 -12.37 -9.88
CA GLU A 83 -31.30 -13.03 -10.29
C GLU A 83 -30.27 -12.03 -10.80
N GLY A 84 -30.70 -11.05 -11.60
CA GLY A 84 -29.81 -10.00 -12.07
C GLY A 84 -29.39 -9.05 -10.94
N ALA A 85 -30.26 -8.74 -9.98
CA ALA A 85 -29.91 -7.98 -8.78
C ALA A 85 -28.92 -8.75 -7.90
N LEU A 86 -29.10 -10.08 -7.76
CA LEU A 86 -28.16 -10.96 -7.05
C LEU A 86 -26.77 -10.96 -7.71
N LEU A 87 -26.74 -11.05 -9.03
CA LEU A 87 -25.49 -10.99 -9.80
C LEU A 87 -24.74 -9.68 -9.51
N LEU A 88 -25.41 -8.53 -9.62
CA LEU A 88 -24.83 -7.22 -9.36
C LEU A 88 -24.42 -7.05 -7.90
N PHE A 89 -25.19 -7.58 -6.96
CA PHE A 89 -24.84 -7.55 -5.53
C PHE A 89 -23.55 -8.32 -5.25
N LEU A 90 -23.47 -9.58 -5.69
CA LEU A 90 -22.28 -10.41 -5.45
C LEU A 90 -21.03 -9.82 -6.10
N PHE A 91 -21.17 -9.29 -7.30
CA PHE A 91 -20.09 -8.67 -8.02
C PHE A 91 -19.62 -7.35 -7.36
N SER A 92 -20.56 -6.47 -7.04
CA SER A 92 -20.28 -5.21 -6.33
C SER A 92 -19.66 -5.44 -4.95
N LEU A 93 -20.14 -6.46 -4.22
CA LEU A 93 -19.57 -6.84 -2.93
C LEU A 93 -18.16 -7.38 -3.08
N GLY A 94 -17.92 -8.22 -4.09
CA GLY A 94 -16.58 -8.77 -4.40
C GLY A 94 -15.57 -7.64 -4.65
N HIS A 95 -15.89 -6.70 -5.54
CA HIS A 95 -15.05 -5.54 -5.84
C HIS A 95 -14.81 -4.65 -4.60
N ALA A 96 -15.87 -4.36 -3.84
CA ALA A 96 -15.74 -3.55 -2.64
C ALA A 96 -14.83 -4.20 -1.59
N LEU A 97 -14.89 -5.53 -1.43
CA LEU A 97 -14.02 -6.29 -0.52
C LEU A 97 -12.57 -6.33 -1.03
N GLU A 98 -12.38 -6.51 -2.33
CA GLU A 98 -11.06 -6.47 -2.97
C GLU A 98 -10.39 -5.11 -2.74
N HIS A 99 -11.08 -4.00 -3.08
CA HIS A 99 -10.57 -2.65 -2.84
C HIS A 99 -10.27 -2.39 -1.35
N TYR A 100 -11.13 -2.85 -0.45
CA TYR A 100 -10.91 -2.73 0.98
C TYR A 100 -9.66 -3.50 1.45
N ALA A 101 -9.49 -4.74 0.97
CA ALA A 101 -8.33 -5.57 1.31
C ALA A 101 -7.03 -4.96 0.77
N MET A 102 -7.03 -4.49 -0.48
CA MET A 102 -5.90 -3.83 -1.10
C MET A 102 -5.53 -2.52 -0.39
N GLU A 103 -6.53 -1.69 -0.04
CA GLU A 103 -6.26 -0.45 0.71
C GLU A 103 -5.67 -0.74 2.09
N LYS A 104 -6.19 -1.76 2.77
CA LYS A 104 -5.66 -2.18 4.08
C LYS A 104 -4.21 -2.68 3.97
N ALA A 105 -3.91 -3.48 2.96
CA ALA A 105 -2.56 -3.95 2.68
C ALA A 105 -1.61 -2.76 2.38
N ARG A 106 -2.02 -1.83 1.51
CA ARG A 106 -1.25 -0.62 1.19
C ARG A 106 -0.98 0.25 2.42
N LYS A 107 -1.96 0.43 3.32
CA LYS A 107 -1.76 1.19 4.57
C LYS A 107 -0.76 0.51 5.50
N SER A 108 -0.79 -0.81 5.61
CA SER A 108 0.16 -1.56 6.45
C SER A 108 1.59 -1.40 5.93
N ILE A 109 1.77 -1.34 4.61
CA ILE A 109 3.07 -1.16 3.97
C ILE A 109 3.51 0.31 4.03
N ALA A 110 2.60 1.27 3.84
CA ALA A 110 2.91 2.69 4.02
C ALA A 110 3.41 2.99 5.43
N ALA A 111 2.92 2.27 6.44
CA ALA A 111 3.42 2.38 7.82
C ALA A 111 4.89 1.95 7.94
N LEU A 112 5.40 1.08 7.06
CA LEU A 112 6.82 0.75 7.00
C LEU A 112 7.66 1.93 6.51
N ALA A 113 7.14 2.77 5.61
CA ALA A 113 7.83 3.97 5.15
C ALA A 113 8.03 5.00 6.28
N ASP A 114 7.14 5.05 7.26
CA ASP A 114 7.28 5.90 8.45
C ASP A 114 8.33 5.36 9.45
N LEU A 115 8.92 4.19 9.19
CA LEU A 115 10.02 3.68 10.01
C LEU A 115 11.31 4.47 9.81
N ALA A 116 11.57 5.04 8.62
CA ALA A 116 12.73 5.89 8.41
C ALA A 116 12.53 7.26 9.06
N PRO A 117 13.56 7.81 9.74
CA PRO A 117 13.50 9.18 10.22
C PRO A 117 13.43 10.17 9.05
N LYS A 118 12.74 11.29 9.26
CA LYS A 118 12.63 12.35 8.23
C LYS A 118 13.83 13.29 8.20
N THR A 119 14.69 13.22 9.22
CA THR A 119 15.89 14.03 9.37
C THR A 119 17.11 13.17 9.64
N ALA A 120 18.29 13.71 9.36
CA ALA A 120 19.58 13.11 9.63
C ALA A 120 20.55 14.14 10.24
N LEU A 121 21.50 13.70 11.02
CA LEU A 121 22.60 14.53 11.51
C LEU A 121 23.76 14.47 10.52
N LEU A 122 23.80 15.41 9.58
CA LEU A 122 24.90 15.55 8.61
C LEU A 122 26.16 16.07 9.32
N LYS A 123 27.28 15.39 9.14
CA LYS A 123 28.61 15.81 9.61
C LYS A 123 29.33 16.52 8.47
N LYS A 124 29.66 17.81 8.66
CA LYS A 124 30.46 18.60 7.72
C LYS A 124 31.43 19.48 8.48
N ASP A 125 32.71 19.47 8.09
CA ASP A 125 33.78 20.26 8.70
C ASP A 125 33.86 20.10 10.24
N GLY A 126 33.69 18.87 10.73
CA GLY A 126 33.72 18.54 12.15
C GLY A 126 32.50 18.97 12.96
N LYS A 127 31.51 19.60 12.33
CA LYS A 127 30.25 20.00 12.97
C LYS A 127 29.09 19.12 12.48
N THR A 128 28.15 18.88 13.36
CA THR A 128 26.90 18.17 13.01
C THR A 128 25.74 19.15 12.86
N LYS A 129 24.95 18.99 11.78
CA LYS A 129 23.74 19.77 11.52
C LYS A 129 22.61 18.84 11.17
N GLU A 130 21.43 19.07 11.74
CA GLU A 130 20.23 18.36 11.36
C GLU A 130 19.70 18.86 10.00
N VAL A 131 19.49 17.92 9.08
CA VAL A 131 18.98 18.19 7.73
C VAL A 131 17.87 17.20 7.38
N GLY A 132 16.97 17.58 6.48
CA GLY A 132 16.00 16.62 5.92
C GLY A 132 16.71 15.55 5.09
N ILE A 133 16.23 14.32 5.12
CA ILE A 133 16.86 13.19 4.39
C ILE A 133 16.87 13.41 2.88
N GLU A 134 15.94 14.18 2.35
CA GLU A 134 15.87 14.56 0.93
C GLU A 134 17.01 15.46 0.46
N LYS A 135 17.77 16.04 1.41
CA LYS A 135 18.95 16.88 1.15
C LYS A 135 20.28 16.14 1.25
N LEU A 136 20.23 14.87 1.61
CA LEU A 136 21.41 14.02 1.66
C LEU A 136 21.84 13.61 0.25
N ASN A 137 23.12 13.72 -0.02
CA ASN A 137 23.74 13.27 -1.26
C ASN A 137 24.62 12.05 -1.00
N LYS A 138 24.88 11.29 -2.06
CA LYS A 138 25.89 10.21 -1.99
C LYS A 138 27.24 10.79 -1.55
N GLY A 139 27.91 10.07 -0.65
CA GLY A 139 29.19 10.50 -0.08
C GLY A 139 29.08 11.37 1.17
N ASP A 140 27.90 11.89 1.50
CA ASP A 140 27.71 12.62 2.77
C ASP A 140 27.93 11.69 3.97
N ILE A 141 28.47 12.25 5.07
CA ILE A 141 28.67 11.51 6.32
C ILE A 141 27.58 11.93 7.31
N ILE A 142 26.82 10.96 7.80
CA ILE A 142 25.81 11.16 8.84
C ILE A 142 26.22 10.52 10.14
N VAL A 143 25.83 11.14 11.25
CA VAL A 143 26.07 10.64 12.61
C VAL A 143 24.79 10.03 13.16
N VAL A 144 24.85 8.77 13.57
CA VAL A 144 23.72 8.06 14.18
C VAL A 144 24.02 7.80 15.65
N LYS A 145 23.23 8.42 16.52
CA LYS A 145 23.35 8.27 17.97
C LYS A 145 22.92 6.88 18.45
N PRO A 146 23.32 6.46 19.65
CA PRO A 146 22.79 5.24 20.27
C PRO A 146 21.26 5.22 20.30
N ASN A 147 20.70 4.04 20.08
CA ASN A 147 19.25 3.77 20.07
C ASN A 147 18.44 4.63 19.10
N SER A 148 19.11 5.23 18.10
CA SER A 148 18.46 6.03 17.06
C SER A 148 18.27 5.25 15.76
N LYS A 149 17.25 5.62 14.99
CA LYS A 149 17.04 5.06 13.66
C LYS A 149 18.09 5.58 12.68
N ILE A 150 18.55 4.72 11.78
CA ILE A 150 19.46 5.06 10.69
C ILE A 150 18.66 5.76 9.59
N SER A 151 19.17 6.89 9.11
CA SER A 151 18.43 7.80 8.22
C SER A 151 18.63 7.53 6.74
N ALA A 152 19.70 6.81 6.36
CA ALA A 152 20.04 6.55 4.97
C ALA A 152 20.76 5.21 4.81
N ASP A 153 20.68 4.62 3.63
CA ASP A 153 21.49 3.46 3.27
C ASP A 153 22.97 3.90 3.11
N GLY A 154 23.87 3.16 3.71
CA GLY A 154 25.27 3.53 3.70
C GLY A 154 26.21 2.47 4.19
N VAL A 155 27.48 2.87 4.31
CA VAL A 155 28.55 2.07 4.92
C VAL A 155 29.05 2.74 6.18
N VAL A 156 29.38 1.93 7.18
CA VAL A 156 29.98 2.43 8.42
C VAL A 156 31.41 2.88 8.15
N VAL A 157 31.74 4.12 8.46
CA VAL A 157 33.10 4.67 8.28
C VAL A 157 33.80 4.92 9.61
N ASP A 158 33.08 5.04 10.71
CA ASP A 158 33.59 5.14 12.06
C ASP A 158 32.61 4.60 13.10
N GLY A 159 33.15 4.09 14.21
CA GLY A 159 32.35 3.49 15.29
C GLY A 159 32.10 2.00 15.10
N LYS A 160 31.70 1.33 16.20
CA LYS A 160 31.30 -0.08 16.22
C LYS A 160 30.05 -0.19 17.07
N SER A 161 29.01 -0.85 16.56
CA SER A 161 27.74 -1.02 17.26
C SER A 161 27.02 -2.24 16.71
N SER A 162 26.02 -2.74 17.42
CA SER A 162 25.06 -3.70 16.88
C SER A 162 23.88 -2.93 16.26
N VAL A 163 23.32 -3.42 15.17
CA VAL A 163 22.17 -2.80 14.49
C VAL A 163 21.04 -3.81 14.38
N ASN A 164 19.86 -3.43 14.88
CA ASN A 164 18.64 -4.21 14.68
C ASN A 164 18.10 -3.93 13.28
N GLN A 165 18.18 -4.94 12.41
CA GLN A 165 17.75 -4.88 11.01
C GLN A 165 16.35 -5.48 10.79
N ALA A 166 15.67 -5.96 11.84
CA ALA A 166 14.36 -6.58 11.76
C ALA A 166 13.31 -5.79 10.94
N PRO A 167 13.27 -4.45 10.99
CA PRO A 167 12.34 -3.67 10.17
C PRO A 167 12.51 -3.84 8.66
N ILE A 168 13.69 -4.27 8.20
CA ILE A 168 14.02 -4.42 6.76
C ILE A 168 14.17 -5.88 6.37
N THR A 169 14.89 -6.68 7.17
CA THR A 169 15.21 -8.09 6.85
C THR A 169 14.23 -9.09 7.45
N GLY A 170 13.47 -8.67 8.46
CA GLY A 170 12.62 -9.55 9.28
C GLY A 170 13.39 -10.36 10.32
N GLU A 171 14.72 -10.31 10.35
CA GLU A 171 15.56 -11.05 11.29
C GLU A 171 15.67 -10.29 12.61
N SER A 172 15.28 -10.92 13.72
CA SER A 172 15.25 -10.29 15.04
C SER A 172 16.62 -10.20 15.73
N VAL A 173 17.63 -10.87 15.20
CA VAL A 173 18.99 -10.87 15.81
C VAL A 173 19.73 -9.62 15.32
N PRO A 174 20.22 -8.76 16.24
CA PRO A 174 21.05 -7.62 15.85
C PRO A 174 22.35 -8.07 15.21
N VAL A 175 22.78 -7.34 14.17
CA VAL A 175 24.00 -7.59 13.42
C VAL A 175 25.08 -6.61 13.86
N ASP A 176 26.27 -7.13 14.22
CA ASP A 176 27.39 -6.29 14.58
C ASP A 176 27.91 -5.53 13.34
N LYS A 177 28.14 -4.24 13.53
CA LYS A 177 28.60 -3.32 12.49
C LYS A 177 29.97 -2.75 12.84
N VAL A 178 30.84 -2.79 11.85
CA VAL A 178 32.20 -2.32 11.92
C VAL A 178 32.55 -1.41 10.73
N PRO A 179 33.50 -0.48 10.88
CA PRO A 179 33.89 0.39 9.78
C PRO A 179 34.47 -0.40 8.60
N VAL A 180 34.31 0.15 7.40
CA VAL A 180 35.01 -0.29 6.19
C VAL A 180 36.51 -0.05 6.32
N GLU A 181 37.31 -0.83 5.62
CA GLU A 181 38.81 -0.70 5.65
C GLU A 181 39.24 0.63 5.01
N ASP A 182 38.61 1.05 3.94
CA ASP A 182 38.88 2.30 3.24
C ASP A 182 37.70 3.24 3.27
N SER A 183 37.66 4.16 4.24
CA SER A 183 36.60 5.15 4.37
C SER A 183 36.63 6.22 3.28
N ALA A 184 37.77 6.38 2.56
CA ALA A 184 37.91 7.35 1.48
C ALA A 184 37.30 6.84 0.16
N LYS A 185 37.20 5.52 -0.02
CA LYS A 185 36.61 4.89 -1.22
C LYS A 185 35.19 5.40 -1.44
N ASP A 186 34.88 5.68 -2.70
CA ASP A 186 33.49 5.96 -3.09
C ASP A 186 32.76 4.65 -3.33
N TYR A 187 31.93 4.26 -2.35
CA TYR A 187 31.13 3.05 -2.41
C TYR A 187 29.87 3.26 -3.23
N SER A 188 29.58 2.32 -4.10
CA SER A 188 28.34 2.28 -4.86
C SER A 188 27.42 1.16 -4.38
N GLU A 189 26.19 1.14 -4.90
CA GLU A 189 25.20 0.11 -4.58
C GLU A 189 25.63 -1.29 -5.01
N ASP A 190 26.37 -1.36 -6.14
CA ASP A 190 26.82 -2.61 -6.78
C ASP A 190 28.15 -3.12 -6.26
N ASP A 191 28.82 -2.38 -5.34
CA ASP A 191 30.03 -2.85 -4.70
C ASP A 191 29.74 -4.07 -3.80
N ASP A 192 30.69 -5.00 -3.76
CA ASP A 192 30.67 -6.12 -2.83
C ASP A 192 30.99 -5.62 -1.40
N ILE A 193 29.97 -5.07 -0.74
CA ILE A 193 30.06 -4.54 0.62
C ILE A 193 29.60 -5.63 1.57
N LYS A 194 30.48 -6.06 2.48
CA LYS A 194 30.16 -7.05 3.50
C LYS A 194 28.99 -6.58 4.38
N ASP A 195 28.16 -7.50 4.84
CA ASP A 195 26.99 -7.18 5.68
C ASP A 195 27.38 -6.45 6.97
N GLU A 196 28.54 -6.78 7.55
CA GLU A 196 29.07 -6.11 8.75
C GLU A 196 29.41 -4.62 8.54
N ASN A 197 29.58 -4.17 7.30
CA ASN A 197 29.90 -2.78 6.95
C ASN A 197 28.69 -2.01 6.44
N ARG A 198 27.65 -2.70 5.96
CA ARG A 198 26.47 -2.08 5.34
C ARG A 198 25.36 -1.83 6.36
N VAL A 199 24.68 -0.71 6.22
CA VAL A 199 23.51 -0.34 7.01
C VAL A 199 22.39 0.16 6.13
N PHE A 200 21.15 0.01 6.61
CA PHE A 200 19.95 0.36 5.86
C PHE A 200 19.11 1.42 6.60
N ALA A 201 18.51 2.33 5.84
CA ALA A 201 17.56 3.29 6.37
C ALA A 201 16.38 2.59 7.07
N GLY A 202 15.95 3.11 8.22
CA GLY A 202 14.86 2.53 9.01
C GLY A 202 15.29 1.47 10.02
N THR A 203 16.52 0.96 9.98
CA THR A 203 17.08 0.07 11.00
C THR A 203 17.47 0.85 12.26
N ILE A 204 17.66 0.17 13.38
CA ILE A 204 17.89 0.81 14.68
C ILE A 204 19.32 0.53 15.15
N ASN A 205 20.09 1.61 15.37
CA ASN A 205 21.43 1.54 15.93
C ASN A 205 21.37 1.10 17.41
N GLY A 206 22.35 0.34 17.84
CA GLY A 206 22.49 -0.12 19.22
C GLY A 206 23.11 0.93 20.15
N ASN A 207 24.09 0.52 20.94
CA ASN A 207 24.54 1.28 22.11
C ASN A 207 25.62 2.34 21.81
N ASN A 208 26.25 2.33 20.65
CA ASN A 208 27.35 3.23 20.31
C ASN A 208 26.98 4.15 19.15
N THR A 209 27.68 5.29 19.05
CA THR A 209 27.54 6.18 17.90
C THR A 209 28.21 5.56 16.68
N LEU A 210 27.55 5.68 15.52
CA LEU A 210 28.09 5.30 14.22
C LEU A 210 28.18 6.53 13.32
N GLU A 211 29.24 6.60 12.51
CA GLU A 211 29.35 7.49 11.36
C GLU A 211 29.16 6.67 10.10
N ILE A 212 28.25 7.10 9.27
CA ILE A 212 27.80 6.36 8.08
C ILE A 212 28.00 7.25 6.85
N LYS A 213 28.69 6.73 5.85
CA LYS A 213 28.80 7.36 4.52
C LYS A 213 27.62 6.92 3.69
N VAL A 214 26.84 7.86 3.21
CA VAL A 214 25.63 7.65 2.41
C VAL A 214 26.01 7.12 1.03
N ILE A 215 25.40 6.00 0.63
CA ILE A 215 25.61 5.36 -0.70
C ILE A 215 24.39 5.48 -1.61
N LYS A 216 23.22 5.79 -1.04
CA LYS A 216 21.96 5.98 -1.81
C LYS A 216 21.25 7.23 -1.37
N GLU A 217 20.64 7.94 -2.33
CA GLU A 217 19.73 9.03 -2.01
C GLU A 217 18.43 8.48 -1.39
N ALA A 218 17.71 9.32 -0.64
CA ALA A 218 16.50 8.89 0.08
C ALA A 218 15.44 8.23 -0.81
N LYS A 219 15.26 8.72 -2.06
CA LYS A 219 14.32 8.18 -3.04
C LYS A 219 14.68 6.77 -3.54
N ASP A 220 15.99 6.44 -3.52
CA ASP A 220 16.55 5.17 -4.02
C ASP A 220 16.91 4.22 -2.87
N SER A 221 16.57 4.57 -1.62
CA SER A 221 16.84 3.72 -0.46
C SER A 221 16.15 2.36 -0.59
N THR A 222 16.72 1.35 0.05
CA THR A 222 16.16 -0.02 0.07
C THR A 222 14.72 -0.01 0.57
N LEU A 223 14.42 0.76 1.61
CA LEU A 223 13.07 0.92 2.14
C LEU A 223 12.12 1.57 1.11
N SER A 224 12.56 2.65 0.44
CA SER A 224 11.75 3.31 -0.60
C SER A 224 11.43 2.39 -1.77
N ARG A 225 12.38 1.55 -2.19
CA ARG A 225 12.18 0.53 -3.24
C ARG A 225 11.20 -0.55 -2.82
N LEU A 226 11.29 -1.06 -1.58
CA LEU A 226 10.33 -2.03 -1.05
C LEU A 226 8.91 -1.47 -1.05
N VAL A 227 8.74 -0.23 -0.57
CA VAL A 227 7.43 0.45 -0.56
C VAL A 227 6.89 0.63 -1.99
N LYS A 228 7.75 0.96 -2.95
CA LYS A 228 7.34 1.14 -4.36
C LYS A 228 6.90 -0.17 -5.00
N LEU A 229 7.67 -1.26 -4.83
CA LEU A 229 7.35 -2.59 -5.37
C LEU A 229 6.00 -3.14 -4.91
N VAL A 230 5.54 -2.74 -3.74
CA VAL A 230 4.25 -3.21 -3.21
C VAL A 230 3.09 -2.28 -3.59
N ASN A 231 3.37 -1.06 -4.08
CA ASN A 231 2.36 -0.11 -4.54
C ASN A 231 2.11 -0.20 -6.07
N GLU A 232 2.96 -0.92 -6.80
CA GLU A 232 2.76 -1.28 -8.21
C GLU A 232 1.90 -2.55 -8.33
#